data_85fd9947d16f96ef1fc3c8082b317ff3
#
_entry.id   85fd9947d16f96ef1fc3c8082b317ff3
#
_cell.length_a   1.000
_cell.length_b   1.000
_cell.length_c   1.000
_cell.angle_alpha   90.00
_cell.angle_beta   90.00
_cell.angle_gamma   90.00
#
_symmetry.space_group_name_H-M   'P 1'
#
loop_
_entity.id
_entity.type
_entity.pdbx_description
1 polymer ?
#
loop_
_entity_poly.entity_id
_entity_poly.type
_entity_poly.pdbx_seq_one_letter_code
_entity_poly.pdbx_strand_id
1 'polypeptide(L)'
;MRWYEKYIGKPWVAMPRPPESFTCGELARHIYFERLGIDTPPVYADPSRLDQCIANLEEPESYSLFSFTGQPRPFDIAYMMRRVKRDHMGIAVQTVDGLMILHCMQGVGVILETEAEIRGSTGARNIEWRRHRDVTEEMALCRA
;
A
#
# COMPACT_ATOMS: atom_id res chain seq x y z
N MET A 1 -18.46 -1.36 11.86
CA MET A 1 -17.39 -0.65 11.08
C MET A 1 -16.30 -1.64 10.71
N ARG A 2 -15.92 -1.65 9.48
CA ARG A 2 -14.78 -2.47 9.04
C ARG A 2 -13.48 -1.81 9.46
N TRP A 3 -12.47 -2.60 9.76
CA TRP A 3 -11.21 -2.10 10.33
C TRP A 3 -10.51 -1.04 9.46
N TYR A 4 -10.64 -1.12 8.13
CA TYR A 4 -9.99 -0.19 7.21
C TYR A 4 -10.75 1.14 7.03
N GLU A 5 -12.03 1.19 7.36
CA GLU A 5 -12.87 2.38 7.17
C GLU A 5 -12.35 3.59 7.97
N LYS A 6 -11.75 3.34 9.13
CA LYS A 6 -11.18 4.41 9.96
C LYS A 6 -10.02 5.17 9.30
N TYR A 7 -9.41 4.60 8.29
CA TYR A 7 -8.33 5.27 7.55
C TYR A 7 -8.82 6.11 6.39
N ILE A 8 -9.96 5.75 5.79
CA ILE A 8 -10.50 6.44 4.62
C ILE A 8 -10.73 7.91 4.93
N GLY A 9 -10.23 8.80 4.06
CA GLY A 9 -10.30 10.24 4.22
C GLY A 9 -9.16 10.88 5.02
N LYS A 10 -8.27 10.09 5.61
CA LYS A 10 -7.08 10.63 6.27
C LYS A 10 -6.17 11.30 5.24
N PRO A 11 -5.60 12.48 5.57
CA PRO A 11 -4.85 13.25 4.59
C PRO A 11 -3.49 12.64 4.26
N TRP A 12 -3.04 12.91 3.04
CA TRP A 12 -1.66 12.69 2.64
C TRP A 12 -0.79 13.85 3.13
N VAL A 13 0.31 13.53 3.83
CA VAL A 13 1.28 14.50 4.35
C VAL A 13 2.68 13.96 4.16
N ALA A 14 3.61 14.78 3.69
CA ALA A 14 4.99 14.39 3.40
C ALA A 14 5.75 13.83 4.61
N MET A 15 5.53 14.43 5.77
CA MET A 15 6.04 13.95 7.06
C MET A 15 4.84 13.53 7.91
N PRO A 16 4.31 12.32 7.68
CA PRO A 16 3.06 11.92 8.27
C PRO A 16 3.16 11.65 9.77
N ARG A 17 2.01 11.77 10.43
CA ARG A 17 1.82 11.38 11.83
C ARG A 17 0.72 10.33 11.92
N PRO A 18 1.03 9.05 11.68
CA PRO A 18 0.03 7.99 11.81
C PRO A 18 -0.55 7.94 13.23
N PRO A 19 -1.85 7.68 13.41
CA PRO A 19 -2.84 7.37 12.38
C PRO A 19 -3.58 8.59 11.80
N GLU A 20 -3.14 9.80 12.05
CA GLU A 20 -3.83 11.02 11.63
C GLU A 20 -3.55 11.42 10.18
N SER A 21 -2.38 11.06 9.67
CA SER A 21 -1.94 11.34 8.31
C SER A 21 -0.98 10.27 7.81
N PHE A 22 -0.86 10.13 6.48
CA PHE A 22 -0.05 9.10 5.85
C PHE A 22 0.60 9.58 4.56
N THR A 23 1.67 8.88 4.16
CA THR A 23 2.08 8.71 2.77
C THR A 23 1.60 7.34 2.30
N CYS A 24 1.78 6.99 1.02
CA CYS A 24 1.38 5.66 0.53
C CYS A 24 2.11 4.53 1.26
N GLY A 25 3.41 4.66 1.48
CA GLY A 25 4.21 3.65 2.17
C GLY A 25 3.94 3.57 3.66
N GLU A 26 3.77 4.70 4.32
CA GLU A 26 3.52 4.74 5.76
C GLU A 26 2.12 4.23 6.12
N LEU A 27 1.14 4.35 5.23
CA LEU A 27 -0.16 3.71 5.41
C LEU A 27 -0.04 2.20 5.48
N ALA A 28 0.63 1.59 4.51
CA ALA A 28 0.85 0.15 4.49
C ALA A 28 1.64 -0.32 5.71
N ARG A 29 2.71 0.40 6.05
CA ARG A 29 3.54 0.11 7.23
C ARG A 29 2.71 0.12 8.51
N HIS A 30 1.88 1.14 8.70
CA HIS A 30 1.02 1.27 9.87
C HIS A 30 0.02 0.12 9.97
N ILE A 31 -0.61 -0.25 8.87
CA ILE A 31 -1.57 -1.36 8.81
C ILE A 31 -0.89 -2.69 9.13
N TYR A 32 0.29 -2.96 8.59
CA TYR A 32 1.05 -4.16 8.93
C TYR A 32 1.34 -4.24 10.42
N PHE A 33 1.78 -3.14 11.02
CA PHE A 33 2.06 -3.11 12.45
C PHE A 33 0.79 -3.31 13.28
N GLU A 34 -0.25 -2.53 13.00
CA GLU A 34 -1.49 -2.54 13.80
C GLU A 34 -2.28 -3.84 13.64
N ARG A 35 -2.40 -4.34 12.42
CA ARG A 35 -3.24 -5.51 12.12
C ARG A 35 -2.51 -6.84 12.21
N LEU A 36 -1.24 -6.86 11.88
CA LEU A 36 -0.49 -8.11 11.75
C LEU A 36 0.64 -8.23 12.78
N GLY A 37 1.00 -7.16 13.46
CA GLY A 37 2.15 -7.13 14.36
C GLY A 37 3.49 -7.22 13.61
N ILE A 38 3.50 -6.89 12.33
CA ILE A 38 4.68 -6.94 11.48
C ILE A 38 5.27 -5.54 11.36
N ASP A 39 6.52 -5.38 11.79
CA ASP A 39 7.26 -4.13 11.60
C ASP A 39 8.01 -4.19 10.27
N THR A 40 7.72 -3.24 9.39
CA THR A 40 8.39 -3.10 8.09
C THR A 40 9.29 -1.87 8.09
N PRO A 41 10.33 -1.83 7.24
CA PRO A 41 11.17 -0.65 7.14
C PRO A 41 10.36 0.60 6.78
N PRO A 42 10.73 1.78 7.33
CA PRO A 42 10.06 3.03 6.98
C PRO A 42 10.25 3.37 5.51
N VAL A 43 9.20 3.95 4.92
CA VAL A 43 9.23 4.44 3.53
C VAL A 43 9.14 5.96 3.59
N TYR A 44 10.29 6.61 3.52
CA TYR A 44 10.38 8.07 3.50
C TYR A 44 10.42 8.56 2.06
N ALA A 45 9.60 9.55 1.76
CA ALA A 45 9.58 10.18 0.47
C ALA A 45 9.40 11.69 0.61
N ASP A 46 10.27 12.46 -0.03
CA ASP A 46 10.03 13.87 -0.24
C ASP A 46 9.10 14.00 -1.45
N PRO A 47 7.91 14.58 -1.30
CA PRO A 47 6.93 14.66 -2.37
C PRO A 47 7.36 15.51 -3.55
N SER A 48 8.32 16.40 -3.33
CA SER A 48 8.91 17.22 -4.39
C SER A 48 9.94 16.44 -5.23
N ARG A 49 10.29 15.21 -4.80
CA ARG A 49 11.35 14.41 -5.39
C ARG A 49 10.85 13.01 -5.75
N LEU A 50 10.29 12.90 -6.95
CA LEU A 50 9.83 11.63 -7.49
C LEU A 50 10.94 10.57 -7.54
N ASP A 51 12.18 10.97 -7.80
CA ASP A 51 13.35 10.10 -7.79
C ASP A 51 13.57 9.43 -6.44
N GLN A 52 13.34 10.13 -5.32
CA GLN A 52 13.44 9.55 -3.98
C GLN A 52 12.28 8.59 -3.70
N CYS A 53 11.07 8.93 -4.12
CA CYS A 53 9.92 8.04 -3.99
C CYS A 53 10.18 6.73 -4.73
N ILE A 54 10.65 6.80 -5.96
CA ILE A 54 11.01 5.64 -6.77
C ILE A 54 12.14 4.84 -6.10
N ALA A 55 13.21 5.50 -5.65
CA ALA A 55 14.32 4.84 -4.99
C ALA A 55 13.89 4.06 -3.74
N ASN A 56 13.04 4.66 -2.90
CA ASN A 56 12.52 4.00 -1.70
C ASN A 56 11.68 2.77 -2.01
N LEU A 57 10.89 2.79 -3.07
CA LEU A 57 10.08 1.65 -3.49
C LEU A 57 10.89 0.58 -4.24
N GLU A 58 12.08 0.91 -4.71
CA GLU A 58 13.00 0.00 -5.40
C GLU A 58 14.11 -0.55 -4.48
N GLU A 59 14.12 -0.19 -3.21
CA GLU A 59 15.16 -0.58 -2.25
C GLU A 59 15.31 -2.11 -2.13
N PRO A 60 16.54 -2.63 -2.20
CA PRO A 60 16.77 -4.08 -2.13
C PRO A 60 16.27 -4.73 -0.84
N GLU A 61 16.33 -4.04 0.29
CA GLU A 61 15.84 -4.56 1.57
C GLU A 61 14.35 -4.83 1.55
N SER A 62 13.58 -3.98 0.89
CA SER A 62 12.14 -4.21 0.69
C SER A 62 11.88 -5.45 -0.15
N TYR A 63 12.72 -5.74 -1.13
CA TYR A 63 12.58 -6.92 -1.99
C TYR A 63 12.76 -8.23 -1.26
N SER A 64 13.69 -8.30 -0.29
CA SER A 64 13.92 -9.54 0.47
C SER A 64 12.73 -9.95 1.33
N LEU A 65 11.89 -8.96 1.71
CA LEU A 65 10.71 -9.18 2.55
C LEU A 65 9.45 -9.50 1.75
N PHE A 66 9.42 -9.13 0.48
CA PHE A 66 8.24 -9.25 -0.39
C PHE A 66 8.56 -10.07 -1.64
N SER A 67 7.74 -11.04 -1.94
CA SER A 67 7.85 -11.86 -3.14
C SER A 67 6.67 -11.65 -4.08
N PHE A 68 6.88 -11.88 -5.37
CA PHE A 68 5.84 -11.85 -6.37
C PHE A 68 4.69 -12.81 -6.06
N THR A 69 3.47 -12.37 -6.33
CA THR A 69 2.30 -13.25 -6.35
C THR A 69 1.42 -12.94 -7.56
N GLY A 70 0.92 -13.98 -8.21
CA GLY A 70 -0.03 -13.86 -9.31
C GLY A 70 -1.50 -13.90 -8.85
N GLN A 71 -1.74 -14.24 -7.60
CA GLN A 71 -3.07 -14.33 -7.00
C GLN A 71 -3.11 -13.51 -5.72
N PRO A 72 -3.43 -12.21 -5.81
CA PRO A 72 -3.47 -11.33 -4.65
C PRO A 72 -4.50 -11.79 -3.62
N ARG A 73 -4.16 -11.59 -2.35
CA ARG A 73 -5.01 -11.83 -1.20
C ARG A 73 -4.92 -10.67 -0.21
N PRO A 74 -5.76 -10.60 0.82
CA PRO A 74 -5.68 -9.52 1.82
C PRO A 74 -4.26 -9.34 2.37
N PHE A 75 -3.87 -8.08 2.56
CA PHE A 75 -2.55 -7.60 3.00
C PHE A 75 -1.41 -7.71 1.99
N ASP A 76 -1.64 -8.23 0.79
CA ASP A 76 -0.65 -8.10 -0.28
C ASP A 76 -0.48 -6.63 -0.68
N ILE A 77 0.70 -6.29 -1.16
CA ILE A 77 1.02 -4.94 -1.61
C ILE A 77 0.87 -4.85 -3.12
N ALA A 78 0.13 -3.84 -3.56
CA ALA A 78 0.02 -3.44 -4.95
C ALA A 78 1.03 -2.33 -5.22
N TYR A 79 2.06 -2.61 -5.99
CA TYR A 79 2.97 -1.58 -6.50
C TYR A 79 2.47 -1.10 -7.85
N MET A 80 2.25 0.20 -7.97
CA MET A 80 1.73 0.83 -9.17
C MET A 80 2.86 1.46 -9.97
N MET A 81 2.81 1.27 -11.29
CA MET A 81 3.84 1.74 -12.20
C MET A 81 3.19 2.45 -13.38
N ARG A 82 3.43 3.76 -13.48
CA ARG A 82 3.05 4.53 -14.67
C ARG A 82 4.02 4.30 -15.83
N ARG A 83 5.26 4.01 -15.49
CA ARG A 83 6.36 3.68 -16.40
C ARG A 83 6.97 2.35 -16.00
N VAL A 84 8.29 2.23 -16.04
CA VAL A 84 9.00 1.00 -15.71
C VAL A 84 9.19 0.81 -14.20
N LYS A 85 9.30 1.90 -13.46
CA LYS A 85 9.60 1.86 -12.02
C LYS A 85 8.35 2.07 -11.17
N ARG A 86 8.37 1.51 -9.96
CA ARG A 86 7.33 1.71 -8.95
C ARG A 86 7.35 3.13 -8.45
N ASP A 87 6.22 3.80 -8.50
CA ASP A 87 6.08 5.18 -8.03
C ASP A 87 4.96 5.39 -7.02
N HIS A 88 4.17 4.36 -6.76
CA HIS A 88 3.08 4.38 -5.79
C HIS A 88 2.80 2.97 -5.27
N MET A 89 2.15 2.86 -4.12
CA MET A 89 1.78 1.58 -3.54
C MET A 89 0.48 1.65 -2.74
N GLY A 90 -0.14 0.52 -2.58
CA GLY A 90 -1.31 0.35 -1.72
C GLY A 90 -1.36 -1.06 -1.15
N ILE A 91 -2.33 -1.31 -0.30
CA ILE A 91 -2.51 -2.59 0.37
C ILE A 91 -3.88 -3.20 0.04
N ALA A 92 -3.88 -4.49 -0.24
CA ALA A 92 -5.11 -5.22 -0.51
C ALA A 92 -5.95 -5.39 0.75
N VAL A 93 -7.22 -5.05 0.66
CA VAL A 93 -8.20 -5.28 1.72
C VAL A 93 -9.39 -6.07 1.19
N GLN A 94 -9.91 -6.97 2.01
CA GLN A 94 -11.12 -7.72 1.66
C GLN A 94 -12.36 -6.90 1.98
N THR A 95 -13.20 -6.73 0.98
CA THR A 95 -14.50 -6.06 1.12
C THR A 95 -15.63 -7.04 0.80
N VAL A 96 -16.88 -6.59 0.96
CA VAL A 96 -18.06 -7.38 0.56
C VAL A 96 -18.11 -7.61 -0.95
N ASP A 97 -17.55 -6.66 -1.71
CA ASP A 97 -17.54 -6.70 -3.17
C ASP A 97 -16.26 -7.34 -3.75
N GLY A 98 -15.42 -7.90 -2.87
CA GLY A 98 -14.17 -8.53 -3.26
C GLY A 98 -12.94 -7.79 -2.77
N LEU A 99 -11.81 -8.09 -3.40
CA LEU A 99 -10.52 -7.49 -3.04
C LEU A 99 -10.42 -6.09 -3.65
N MET A 100 -10.13 -5.11 -2.80
CA MET A 100 -9.88 -3.73 -3.20
C MET A 100 -8.52 -3.25 -2.67
N ILE A 101 -8.08 -2.10 -3.10
CA ILE A 101 -6.78 -1.54 -2.72
C ILE A 101 -7.00 -0.26 -1.92
N LEU A 102 -6.48 -0.25 -0.69
CA LEU A 102 -6.43 0.93 0.16
C LEU A 102 -5.10 1.63 -0.06
N HIS A 103 -5.13 2.89 -0.45
CA HIS A 103 -3.92 3.65 -0.73
C HIS A 103 -4.09 5.13 -0.39
N CYS A 104 -2.97 5.83 -0.24
CA CYS A 104 -2.95 7.25 0.14
C CYS A 104 -2.31 8.06 -0.98
N MET A 105 -3.10 8.89 -1.66
CA MET A 105 -2.66 9.72 -2.77
C MET A 105 -2.39 11.15 -2.34
N GLN A 106 -1.30 11.73 -2.83
CA GLN A 106 -1.03 13.15 -2.67
C GLN A 106 -2.17 13.99 -3.24
N GLY A 107 -2.66 14.95 -2.46
CA GLY A 107 -3.77 15.82 -2.86
C GLY A 107 -5.17 15.23 -2.67
N VAL A 108 -5.27 13.95 -2.35
CA VAL A 108 -6.55 13.24 -2.18
C VAL A 108 -6.69 12.65 -0.78
N GLY A 109 -5.63 11.99 -0.28
CA GLY A 109 -5.65 11.25 0.98
C GLY A 109 -5.91 9.76 0.77
N VAL A 110 -6.38 9.11 1.83
CA VAL A 110 -6.64 7.66 1.82
C VAL A 110 -7.97 7.36 1.17
N ILE A 111 -7.93 6.53 0.14
CA ILE A 111 -9.10 6.07 -0.61
C ILE A 111 -9.03 4.56 -0.85
N LEU A 112 -10.18 3.98 -1.11
CA LEU A 112 -10.36 2.56 -1.40
C LEU A 112 -10.84 2.41 -2.84
N GLU A 113 -10.07 1.70 -3.66
CA GLU A 113 -10.37 1.56 -5.08
C GLU A 113 -10.17 0.13 -5.58
N THR A 114 -10.87 -0.23 -6.64
CA THR A 114 -10.58 -1.45 -7.41
C THR A 114 -9.32 -1.25 -8.25
N GLU A 115 -8.75 -2.34 -8.76
CA GLU A 115 -7.63 -2.27 -9.71
C GLU A 115 -7.96 -1.38 -10.93
N ALA A 116 -9.17 -1.52 -11.47
CA ALA A 116 -9.60 -0.73 -12.63
C ALA A 116 -9.67 0.77 -12.30
N GLU A 117 -10.21 1.12 -11.13
CA GLU A 117 -10.29 2.50 -10.67
C GLU A 117 -8.91 3.12 -10.44
N ILE A 118 -7.97 2.35 -9.90
CA ILE A 118 -6.58 2.79 -9.67
C ILE A 118 -5.89 3.16 -10.98
N ARG A 119 -6.11 2.39 -12.04
CA ARG A 119 -5.56 2.71 -13.37
C ARG A 119 -6.02 4.08 -13.86
N GLY A 120 -7.27 4.43 -13.59
CA GLY A 120 -7.81 5.75 -13.91
C GLY A 120 -7.27 6.87 -13.01
N SER A 121 -7.27 6.67 -11.70
CA SER A 121 -6.91 7.70 -10.71
C SER A 121 -5.42 7.98 -10.64
N THR A 122 -4.57 6.94 -10.74
CA THR A 122 -3.11 7.06 -10.64
C THR A 122 -2.40 7.14 -11.98
N GLY A 123 -3.07 6.76 -13.08
CA GLY A 123 -2.45 6.58 -14.37
C GLY A 123 -1.56 5.34 -14.46
N ALA A 124 -1.67 4.41 -13.52
CA ALA A 124 -0.88 3.18 -13.51
C ALA A 124 -1.19 2.33 -14.75
N ARG A 125 -0.13 1.93 -15.47
CA ARG A 125 -0.21 1.01 -16.59
C ARG A 125 -0.09 -0.43 -16.14
N ASN A 126 0.73 -0.67 -15.12
CA ASN A 126 0.96 -1.97 -14.53
C ASN A 126 0.79 -1.91 -13.01
N ILE A 127 0.27 -3.00 -12.45
CA ILE A 127 0.18 -3.23 -11.01
C ILE A 127 0.90 -4.54 -10.73
N GLU A 128 1.94 -4.44 -9.89
CA GLU A 128 2.72 -5.59 -9.45
C GLU A 128 2.31 -5.96 -8.04
N TRP A 129 1.85 -7.19 -7.86
CA TRP A 129 1.46 -7.71 -6.55
C TRP A 129 2.64 -8.40 -5.88
N ARG A 130 2.87 -8.05 -4.61
CA ARG A 130 3.89 -8.69 -3.78
C ARG A 130 3.33 -9.05 -2.41
N ARG A 131 3.83 -10.16 -1.88
CA ARG A 131 3.43 -10.69 -0.58
C ARG A 131 4.58 -10.63 0.39
N HIS A 132 4.34 -10.09 1.59
CA HIS A 132 5.32 -10.11 2.66
C HIS A 132 5.52 -11.54 3.16
N ARG A 133 6.77 -11.95 3.37
CA ARG A 133 7.15 -13.33 3.76
C ARG A 133 6.49 -13.81 5.05
N ASP A 134 6.18 -12.90 5.99
CA ASP A 134 5.59 -13.23 7.28
C ASP A 134 4.06 -13.22 7.27
N VAL A 135 3.41 -12.83 6.18
CA VAL A 135 1.96 -12.86 6.03
C VAL A 135 1.52 -14.25 5.61
N THR A 136 1.07 -15.06 6.57
CA THR A 136 0.56 -16.40 6.31
C THR A 136 -0.86 -16.33 5.72
N GLU A 137 -1.29 -17.44 5.10
CA GLU A 137 -2.67 -17.55 4.60
C GLU A 137 -3.68 -17.41 5.74
N GLU A 138 -3.40 -18.01 6.90
CA GLU A 138 -4.25 -17.90 8.08
C GLU A 138 -4.40 -16.45 8.53
N MET A 139 -3.31 -15.69 8.60
CA MET A 139 -3.35 -14.27 8.94
C MET A 139 -4.19 -13.48 7.94
N ALA A 140 -4.02 -13.74 6.65
CA ALA A 140 -4.77 -13.09 5.59
C ALA A 140 -6.28 -13.36 5.70
N LEU A 141 -6.68 -14.58 6.04
CA LEU A 141 -8.08 -14.97 6.19
C LEU A 141 -8.70 -14.46 7.51
N CYS A 142 -7.98 -14.58 8.62
CA CYS A 142 -8.54 -14.28 9.95
C CYS A 142 -8.51 -12.79 10.31
N ARG A 143 -7.62 -12.01 9.71
CA ARG A 143 -7.43 -10.58 10.02
C ARG A 143 -7.89 -9.62 8.93
N ALA A 144 -8.35 -10.18 7.83
CA ALA A 144 -8.89 -9.41 6.71
C ALA A 144 -10.15 -8.59 7.06
#